data_4bac7efe15c48b69bfba6c82d8c583f6
#
_entry.id   4bac7efe15c48b69bfba6c82d8c583f6
#
_cell.length_a   1.000
_cell.length_b   1.000
_cell.length_c   1.000
_cell.angle_alpha   90.00
_cell.angle_beta   90.00
_cell.angle_gamma   90.00
#
_symmetry.space_group_name_H-M   'P 1'
#
loop_
_entity.id
_entity.type
_entity.pdbx_description
1 polymer ?
#
loop_
_entity_poly.entity_id
_entity_poly.type
_entity_poly.pdbx_seq_one_letter_code
_entity_poly.pdbx_strand_id
1 'polypeptide(L)'
;MIQLQTMLNAADNSGARTLMCIKVLGGTRRRYATVGDVIKVSVKDAIPRGKVKKGEVYDAVVVRTKHGVRRPDGSLIRFDGNAAVLLTQKLEPIGTRIFGPVTRELRSTQFMKIISLAPEVL
;
A
#
# COMPACT_ATOMS: atom_id res chain seq x y z
N MET A 1 10.71 -6.23 -1.33
CA MET A 1 9.46 -6.98 -1.07
C MET A 1 9.02 -6.76 0.36
N ILE A 2 7.73 -6.83 0.59
CA ILE A 2 7.14 -6.56 1.90
C ILE A 2 6.94 -7.89 2.62
N GLN A 3 7.40 -7.97 3.86
CA GLN A 3 7.22 -9.13 4.72
C GLN A 3 6.75 -8.70 6.10
N LEU A 4 6.56 -9.66 7.00
CA LEU A 4 6.19 -9.37 8.38
C LEU A 4 7.18 -8.38 8.99
N GLN A 5 6.67 -7.40 9.73
CA GLN A 5 7.42 -6.35 10.42
C GLN A 5 8.08 -5.32 9.50
N THR A 6 7.84 -5.37 8.19
CA THR A 6 8.31 -4.32 7.30
C THR A 6 7.55 -3.02 7.59
N MET A 7 8.28 -1.91 7.70
CA MET A 7 7.70 -0.60 7.89
C MET A 7 7.41 0.04 6.54
N LEU A 8 6.22 0.65 6.43
CA LEU A 8 5.79 1.32 5.22
C LEU A 8 5.27 2.71 5.56
N ASN A 9 5.32 3.60 4.57
CA ASN A 9 4.66 4.90 4.68
C ASN A 9 3.23 4.78 4.16
N ALA A 10 2.31 5.52 4.76
CA ALA A 10 0.96 5.62 4.22
C ALA A 10 0.98 6.62 3.06
N ALA A 11 0.44 6.20 1.92
CA ALA A 11 0.43 7.01 0.70
C ALA A 11 -0.91 7.72 0.48
N ASP A 12 -1.69 7.89 1.54
CA ASP A 12 -3.01 8.52 1.45
C ASP A 12 -3.22 9.56 2.55
N ASN A 13 -4.34 10.26 2.47
CA ASN A 13 -4.73 11.28 3.44
C ASN A 13 -5.66 10.76 4.54
N SER A 14 -5.60 9.47 4.85
CA SER A 14 -6.40 8.88 5.93
C SER A 14 -5.98 9.36 7.32
N GLY A 15 -4.78 9.90 7.44
CA GLY A 15 -4.22 10.34 8.71
C GLY A 15 -3.10 9.45 9.23
N ALA A 16 -2.96 8.26 8.72
CA ALA A 16 -1.83 7.39 9.06
C ALA A 16 -0.54 7.95 8.44
N ARG A 17 0.57 7.79 9.15
CA ARG A 17 1.90 8.16 8.66
C ARG A 17 2.77 6.95 8.43
N THR A 18 2.88 6.09 9.44
CA THR A 18 3.74 4.92 9.40
C THR A 18 2.92 3.67 9.70
N LEU A 19 3.14 2.65 8.90
CA LEU A 19 2.45 1.36 8.99
C LEU A 19 3.47 0.25 9.16
N MET A 20 3.06 -0.83 9.83
CA MET A 20 3.89 -2.03 9.91
C MET A 20 3.09 -3.22 9.38
N CYS A 21 3.67 -3.97 8.46
CA CYS A 21 3.06 -5.18 7.94
C CYS A 21 3.02 -6.26 9.04
N ILE A 22 1.83 -6.75 9.36
CA ILE A 22 1.67 -7.80 10.36
C ILE A 22 1.23 -9.12 9.74
N LYS A 23 0.76 -9.13 8.50
CA LYS A 23 0.42 -10.36 7.79
C LYS A 23 0.37 -10.10 6.29
N VAL A 24 0.92 -11.04 5.52
CA VAL A 24 0.77 -11.06 4.06
C VAL A 24 -0.37 -12.00 3.72
N LEU A 25 -1.42 -11.46 3.09
CA LEU A 25 -2.61 -12.21 2.72
C LEU A 25 -2.41 -12.92 1.39
N GLY A 26 -3.20 -13.95 1.11
CA GLY A 26 -3.20 -14.63 -0.19
C GLY A 26 -2.70 -16.08 -0.17
N GLY A 27 -2.67 -16.72 0.99
CA GLY A 27 -2.32 -18.15 1.08
C GLY A 27 -1.53 -18.49 2.32
N THR A 28 -1.51 -19.78 2.67
CA THR A 28 -0.95 -20.26 3.94
C THR A 28 0.57 -20.16 4.02
N ARG A 29 1.28 -20.08 2.88
CA ARG A 29 2.75 -20.04 2.85
C ARG A 29 3.29 -18.77 2.20
N ARG A 30 2.45 -17.78 2.04
CA ARG A 30 2.88 -16.54 1.42
C ARG A 30 3.71 -15.72 2.39
N ARG A 31 4.95 -15.43 2.02
CA ARG A 31 5.91 -14.70 2.86
C ARG A 31 6.08 -13.25 2.45
N TYR A 32 5.92 -12.94 1.17
CA TYR A 32 6.26 -11.63 0.61
C TYR A 32 5.10 -11.05 -0.18
N ALA A 33 4.95 -9.75 -0.07
CA ALA A 33 4.01 -8.98 -0.87
C ALA A 33 4.76 -8.03 -1.78
N THR A 34 4.21 -7.78 -2.95
CA THR A 34 4.72 -6.79 -3.90
C THR A 34 3.59 -5.83 -4.25
N VAL A 35 3.83 -4.94 -5.22
CA VAL A 35 2.82 -3.96 -5.63
C VAL A 35 1.54 -4.66 -6.09
N GLY A 36 0.41 -4.17 -5.58
CA GLY A 36 -0.91 -4.73 -5.88
C GLY A 36 -1.38 -5.80 -4.92
N ASP A 37 -0.53 -6.26 -4.02
CA ASP A 37 -0.91 -7.26 -3.02
C ASP A 37 -1.54 -6.60 -1.80
N VAL A 38 -2.54 -7.28 -1.22
CA VAL A 38 -3.20 -6.82 -0.01
C VAL A 38 -2.49 -7.42 1.20
N ILE A 39 -2.20 -6.57 2.18
CA ILE A 39 -1.57 -6.98 3.43
C ILE A 39 -2.38 -6.44 4.60
N LYS A 40 -2.18 -7.01 5.79
CA LYS A 40 -2.67 -6.43 7.02
C LYS A 40 -1.58 -5.60 7.66
N VAL A 41 -1.95 -4.40 8.10
CA VAL A 41 -1.00 -3.47 8.71
C VAL A 41 -1.53 -2.97 10.04
N SER A 42 -0.59 -2.63 10.93
CA SER A 42 -0.86 -1.93 12.17
C SER A 42 -0.39 -0.49 12.01
N VAL A 43 -1.23 0.47 12.41
CA VAL A 43 -0.87 1.89 12.35
C VAL A 43 0.07 2.20 13.50
N LYS A 44 1.31 2.56 13.18
CA LYS A 44 2.35 2.86 14.19
C LYS A 44 2.46 4.35 14.49
N ASP A 45 2.07 5.20 13.57
CA ASP A 45 2.04 6.65 13.77
C ASP A 45 0.90 7.25 12.94
N ALA A 46 0.18 8.18 13.52
CA ALA A 46 -0.96 8.83 12.88
C ALA A 46 -1.13 10.24 13.40
N ILE A 47 -1.76 11.12 12.59
CA ILE A 47 -2.11 12.46 13.05
C ILE A 47 -3.27 12.37 14.06
N PRO A 48 -3.34 13.30 15.05
CA PRO A 48 -4.32 13.18 16.14
C PRO A 48 -5.78 13.21 15.72
N ARG A 49 -6.11 13.86 14.59
CA ARG A 49 -7.50 14.05 14.15
C ARG A 49 -7.79 13.34 12.80
N GLY A 50 -7.00 12.34 12.46
CA GLY A 50 -7.21 11.59 11.22
C GLY A 50 -8.37 10.60 11.32
N LYS A 51 -8.71 10.01 10.17
CA LYS A 51 -9.74 8.97 10.07
C LYS A 51 -9.32 7.68 10.75
N VAL A 52 -8.02 7.47 10.92
CA VAL A 52 -7.44 6.28 11.56
C VAL A 52 -6.61 6.72 12.76
N LYS A 53 -6.47 5.81 13.71
CA LYS A 53 -5.76 6.07 14.96
C LYS A 53 -4.59 5.12 15.12
N LYS A 54 -3.58 5.56 15.86
CA LYS A 54 -2.43 4.73 16.22
C LYS A 54 -2.90 3.45 16.94
N GLY A 55 -2.33 2.32 16.56
CA GLY A 55 -2.64 1.02 17.15
C GLY A 55 -3.75 0.25 16.45
N GLU A 56 -4.50 0.87 15.54
CA GLU A 56 -5.54 0.18 14.81
C GLU A 56 -4.94 -0.72 13.72
N VAL A 57 -5.70 -1.74 13.31
CA VAL A 57 -5.32 -2.70 12.28
C VAL A 57 -6.24 -2.54 11.08
N TYR A 58 -5.66 -2.45 9.90
CA TYR A 58 -6.40 -2.29 8.65
C TYR A 58 -5.83 -3.19 7.56
N ASP A 59 -6.65 -3.46 6.54
CA ASP A 59 -6.14 -3.99 5.28
C ASP A 59 -5.53 -2.84 4.49
N ALA A 60 -4.49 -3.14 3.72
CA ALA A 60 -3.82 -2.16 2.89
C ALA A 60 -3.32 -2.83 1.61
N VAL A 61 -3.25 -2.05 0.52
CA VAL A 61 -2.66 -2.49 -0.72
C VAL A 61 -1.30 -1.80 -0.89
N VAL A 62 -0.30 -2.59 -1.26
CA VAL A 62 1.06 -2.06 -1.49
C VAL A 62 1.07 -1.33 -2.83
N VAL A 63 1.46 -0.06 -2.83
CA VAL A 63 1.50 0.76 -4.04
C VAL A 63 2.92 1.08 -4.51
N ARG A 64 3.91 1.04 -3.62
CA ARG A 64 5.33 1.25 -3.94
C ARG A 64 6.19 0.33 -3.11
N THR A 65 7.28 -0.17 -3.72
CA THR A 65 8.29 -0.95 -2.99
C THR A 65 9.69 -0.50 -3.41
N LYS A 66 10.64 -0.62 -2.49
CA LYS A 66 12.07 -0.41 -2.81
C LYS A 66 12.59 -1.46 -3.77
N HIS A 67 12.09 -2.68 -3.67
CA HIS A 67 12.47 -3.76 -4.57
C HIS A 67 12.07 -3.46 -6.01
N GLY A 68 10.95 -2.77 -6.21
CA GLY A 68 10.48 -2.35 -7.50
C GLY A 68 9.65 -3.38 -8.23
N VAL A 69 9.22 -3.00 -9.44
CA VAL A 69 8.39 -3.82 -10.32
C VAL A 69 9.14 -4.02 -11.63
N ARG A 70 9.31 -5.29 -12.02
CA ARG A 70 9.89 -5.64 -13.31
C ARG A 70 8.79 -5.87 -14.31
N ARG A 71 8.90 -5.23 -15.48
CA ARG A 71 7.90 -5.32 -16.53
C ARG A 71 8.31 -6.29 -17.63
N PRO A 72 7.34 -6.79 -18.45
CA PRO A 72 7.65 -7.75 -19.52
C PRO A 72 8.65 -7.24 -20.56
N ASP A 73 8.72 -5.92 -20.76
CA ASP A 73 9.67 -5.30 -21.70
C ASP A 73 11.10 -5.21 -21.16
N GLY A 74 11.34 -5.68 -19.93
CA GLY A 74 12.64 -5.65 -19.29
C GLY A 74 12.91 -4.42 -18.47
N SER A 75 12.03 -3.42 -18.47
CA SER A 75 12.20 -2.23 -17.64
C SER A 75 11.93 -2.54 -16.17
N LEU A 76 12.53 -1.74 -15.28
CA LEU A 76 12.39 -1.88 -13.85
C LEU A 76 12.03 -0.54 -13.24
N ILE A 77 10.94 -0.50 -12.48
CA ILE A 77 10.51 0.70 -11.76
C ILE A 77 10.79 0.48 -10.28
N ARG A 78 11.61 1.36 -9.70
CA ARG A 78 11.95 1.33 -8.28
C ARG A 78 11.56 2.63 -7.60
N PHE A 79 11.31 2.54 -6.30
CA PHE A 79 10.98 3.70 -5.47
C PHE A 79 11.96 3.79 -4.30
N ASP A 80 12.02 4.98 -3.68
CA ASP A 80 12.93 5.22 -2.55
C ASP A 80 12.49 4.52 -1.27
N GLY A 81 11.23 4.12 -1.19
CA GLY A 81 10.70 3.46 0.00
C GLY A 81 9.48 2.64 -0.31
N ASN A 82 8.98 1.98 0.72
CA ASN A 82 7.77 1.19 0.65
C ASN A 82 6.57 2.05 1.05
N ALA A 83 5.44 1.92 0.35
CA ALA A 83 4.24 2.65 0.68
C ALA A 83 3.00 1.81 0.42
N ALA A 84 1.95 2.06 1.19
CA ALA A 84 0.68 1.36 1.08
C ALA A 84 -0.48 2.33 1.27
N VAL A 85 -1.63 1.96 0.73
CA VAL A 85 -2.87 2.71 0.88
C VAL A 85 -3.82 1.88 1.75
N LEU A 86 -4.37 2.50 2.78
CA LEU A 86 -5.31 1.83 3.68
C LEU A 86 -6.64 1.59 3.00
N LEU A 87 -7.23 0.44 3.26
CA LEU A 87 -8.48 0.00 2.65
C LEU A 87 -9.53 -0.28 3.71
N THR A 88 -10.80 -0.14 3.32
CA THR A 88 -11.94 -0.61 4.11
C THR A 88 -12.05 -2.14 3.97
N GLN A 89 -12.98 -2.74 4.70
CA GLN A 89 -13.26 -4.17 4.58
C GLN A 89 -13.74 -4.54 3.18
N LYS A 90 -14.29 -3.59 2.43
CA LYS A 90 -14.72 -3.79 1.05
C LYS A 90 -13.61 -3.55 0.03
N LEU A 91 -12.37 -3.39 0.50
CA LEU A 91 -11.19 -3.14 -0.33
C LEU A 91 -11.26 -1.80 -1.10
N GLU A 92 -11.93 -0.81 -0.52
CA GLU A 92 -11.97 0.55 -1.05
C GLU A 92 -11.04 1.46 -0.23
N PRO A 93 -10.40 2.47 -0.85
CA PRO A 93 -9.54 3.39 -0.11
C PRO A 93 -10.30 4.13 1.00
N ILE A 94 -9.70 4.21 2.17
CA ILE A 94 -10.25 5.01 3.29
C ILE A 94 -10.07 6.50 2.99
N GLY A 95 -8.89 6.87 2.47
CA GLY A 95 -8.61 8.26 2.12
C GLY A 95 -9.24 8.67 0.80
N THR A 96 -9.27 9.98 0.57
CA THR A 96 -9.82 10.57 -0.66
C THR A 96 -8.73 10.99 -1.64
N ARG A 97 -7.46 10.98 -1.23
CA ARG A 97 -6.32 11.39 -2.06
C ARG A 97 -5.18 10.39 -1.88
N ILE A 98 -4.41 10.23 -2.95
CA ILE A 98 -3.21 9.41 -2.95
C ILE A 98 -2.01 10.33 -3.14
N PHE A 99 -0.96 10.12 -2.34
CA PHE A 99 0.27 10.91 -2.42
C PHE A 99 1.36 10.13 -3.14
N GLY A 100 2.01 10.79 -4.08
CA GLY A 100 3.09 10.22 -4.83
C GLY A 100 2.64 9.29 -5.94
N PRO A 101 3.59 8.75 -6.74
CA PRO A 101 3.26 7.90 -7.87
C PRO A 101 2.80 6.51 -7.45
N VAL A 102 1.98 5.89 -8.29
CA VAL A 102 1.62 4.48 -8.20
C VAL A 102 1.96 3.81 -9.54
N THR A 103 1.99 2.47 -9.56
CA THR A 103 2.30 1.74 -10.77
C THR A 103 1.03 1.27 -11.47
N ARG A 104 1.13 1.04 -12.79
CA ARG A 104 -0.01 0.56 -13.59
C ARG A 104 -0.45 -0.86 -13.22
N GLU A 105 0.38 -1.61 -12.53
CA GLU A 105 0.07 -2.98 -12.13
C GLU A 105 -1.18 -3.05 -11.25
N LEU A 106 -1.58 -1.95 -10.62
CA LEU A 106 -2.83 -1.89 -9.85
C LEU A 106 -4.07 -2.03 -10.72
N ARG A 107 -3.98 -1.81 -12.04
CA ARG A 107 -5.10 -2.00 -12.97
C ARG A 107 -5.50 -3.46 -13.14
N SER A 108 -4.52 -4.35 -13.08
CA SER A 108 -4.78 -5.79 -13.22
C SER A 108 -5.42 -6.40 -11.98
N THR A 109 -5.56 -5.61 -10.92
CA THR A 109 -6.24 -5.98 -9.69
C THR A 109 -7.50 -5.14 -9.53
N GLN A 110 -8.13 -5.16 -8.36
CA GLN A 110 -9.40 -4.46 -8.11
C GLN A 110 -9.22 -2.98 -7.76
N PHE A 111 -8.05 -2.38 -8.00
CA PHE A 111 -7.70 -1.08 -7.44
C PHE A 111 -7.72 0.06 -8.45
N MET A 112 -8.67 0.04 -9.38
CA MET A 112 -8.84 1.14 -10.35
C MET A 112 -9.12 2.48 -9.67
N LYS A 113 -9.81 2.48 -8.54
CA LYS A 113 -10.11 3.71 -7.82
C LYS A 113 -8.84 4.37 -7.29
N ILE A 114 -7.87 3.58 -6.86
CA ILE A 114 -6.57 4.11 -6.41
C ILE A 114 -5.85 4.78 -7.58
N ILE A 115 -5.85 4.14 -8.75
CA ILE A 115 -5.23 4.72 -9.95
C ILE A 115 -5.89 6.05 -10.31
N SER A 116 -7.21 6.15 -10.22
CA SER A 116 -7.92 7.38 -10.55
C SER A 116 -7.63 8.51 -9.57
N LEU A 117 -7.28 8.20 -8.33
CA LEU A 117 -6.95 9.19 -7.29
C LEU A 117 -5.48 9.56 -7.26
N ALA A 118 -4.62 8.80 -7.91
CA ALA A 118 -3.18 9.03 -7.87
C ALA A 118 -2.78 10.21 -8.76
N PRO A 119 -1.81 11.03 -8.30
CA PRO A 119 -1.34 12.17 -9.09
C PRO A 119 -0.51 11.74 -10.30
N GLU A 120 0.10 10.56 -10.23
CA GLU A 120 0.96 10.05 -11.31
C GLU A 120 0.89 8.53 -11.32
N VAL A 121 0.76 7.96 -12.52
CA VAL A 121 0.72 6.50 -12.73
C VAL A 121 1.90 6.11 -13.64
N LEU A 122 2.82 5.33 -13.11
CA LEU A 122 4.02 4.89 -13.84
C LEU A 122 3.85 3.44 -14.42
#